data_34f328a019f409c3a3c42402496a6116
#
_entry.id   34f328a019f409c3a3c42402496a6116
#
_cell.length_a   1.000
_cell.length_b   1.000
_cell.length_c   1.000
_cell.angle_alpha   90.00
_cell.angle_beta   90.00
_cell.angle_gamma   90.00
#
_symmetry.space_group_name_H-M   'P 1'
#
loop_
_entity.id
_entity.type
_entity.pdbx_description
1 polymer ?
#
loop_
_entity_poly.entity_id
_entity_poly.type
_entity_poly.pdbx_seq_one_letter_code
_entity_poly.pdbx_strand_id
1 'polypeptide(L)'
;MSGTAGTEFAEELAEAHRRGVEVRVILDGDKRGATVASRLAAELGTDTSAGSWVHVCTGPMSGGTAACIGDKGQHNKFYTFSRTGRASNVVVQSSANLTDLNSTTYWNNAVVLPGNRRLYQAYDGYFADLAAERKNLDYYRVVSTGAAGGSVRAHFFPRAGTDASTDPVVEYLDKVSCEGRTKLRVGMSEWDAHRVAIPERLRDLAAQGCSVQIVYGIMDDEVRRLLLAEPRVELRALGDGNALPGRIHSKYLLVEGSYDGDRDARWVFTGSHNYNETSLRHNDETMLRLNDKTIYRRYVANFDKARAAAVPVSAT
;
A
#
# COMPACT_ATOMS: atom_id res chain seq x y z
N MET A 1 15.03 -0.69 -3.61
CA MET A 1 15.84 -1.91 -3.85
C MET A 1 17.15 -1.82 -3.10
N SER A 2 17.51 -2.83 -2.31
CA SER A 2 18.82 -2.93 -1.64
C SER A 2 19.03 -4.35 -1.11
N GLY A 3 20.30 -4.69 -0.74
CA GLY A 3 20.69 -6.00 -0.29
C GLY A 3 20.66 -7.06 -1.39
N THR A 4 20.71 -8.33 -1.01
CA THR A 4 20.69 -9.49 -1.91
C THR A 4 19.39 -9.54 -2.71
N ALA A 5 18.23 -9.43 -2.04
CA ALA A 5 16.93 -9.45 -2.70
C ALA A 5 16.76 -8.33 -3.75
N GLY A 6 17.24 -7.12 -3.45
CA GLY A 6 17.21 -6.01 -4.42
C GLY A 6 18.14 -6.25 -5.60
N THR A 7 19.29 -6.87 -5.38
CA THR A 7 20.27 -7.21 -6.42
C THR A 7 19.77 -8.32 -7.34
N GLU A 8 19.23 -9.39 -6.78
CA GLU A 8 18.63 -10.51 -7.55
C GLU A 8 17.47 -10.02 -8.42
N PHE A 9 16.60 -9.19 -7.87
CA PHE A 9 15.50 -8.63 -8.65
C PHE A 9 15.98 -7.72 -9.80
N ALA A 10 17.02 -6.91 -9.57
CA ALA A 10 17.61 -6.08 -10.61
C ALA A 10 18.26 -6.93 -11.72
N GLU A 11 18.87 -8.07 -11.37
CA GLU A 11 19.43 -9.01 -12.34
C GLU A 11 18.35 -9.62 -13.23
N GLU A 12 17.23 -10.08 -12.64
CA GLU A 12 16.09 -10.60 -13.40
C GLU A 12 15.51 -9.56 -14.37
N LEU A 13 15.48 -8.27 -13.98
CA LEU A 13 15.08 -7.18 -14.88
C LEU A 13 16.09 -6.99 -16.04
N ALA A 14 17.38 -7.03 -15.75
CA ALA A 14 18.43 -6.93 -16.75
C ALA A 14 18.39 -8.12 -17.72
N GLU A 15 18.16 -9.33 -17.21
CA GLU A 15 17.99 -10.51 -18.05
C GLU A 15 16.72 -10.45 -18.91
N ALA A 16 15.62 -9.94 -18.38
CA ALA A 16 14.42 -9.70 -19.16
C ALA A 16 14.70 -8.72 -20.32
N HIS A 17 15.45 -7.65 -20.05
CA HIS A 17 15.90 -6.72 -21.08
C HIS A 17 16.75 -7.39 -22.15
N ARG A 18 17.73 -8.19 -21.76
CA ARG A 18 18.59 -8.95 -22.70
C ARG A 18 17.81 -9.94 -23.58
N ARG A 19 16.65 -10.42 -23.09
CA ARG A 19 15.71 -11.24 -23.89
C ARG A 19 14.79 -10.42 -24.81
N GLY A 20 14.96 -9.09 -24.87
CA GLY A 20 14.17 -8.19 -25.73
C GLY A 20 12.89 -7.63 -25.08
N VAL A 21 12.74 -7.73 -23.76
CA VAL A 21 11.63 -7.09 -23.05
C VAL A 21 11.96 -5.62 -22.81
N GLU A 22 11.03 -4.73 -23.08
CA GLU A 22 11.12 -3.33 -22.63
C GLU A 22 10.93 -3.26 -21.12
N VAL A 23 11.97 -2.83 -20.42
CA VAL A 23 12.02 -2.75 -18.95
C VAL A 23 12.18 -1.31 -18.50
N ARG A 24 11.21 -0.81 -17.75
CA ARG A 24 11.19 0.56 -17.23
C ARG A 24 11.12 0.52 -15.71
N VAL A 25 12.02 1.24 -15.04
CA VAL A 25 12.14 1.22 -13.58
C VAL A 25 12.15 2.63 -13.04
N ILE A 26 11.36 2.88 -11.99
CA ILE A 26 11.41 4.13 -11.22
C ILE A 26 11.79 3.78 -9.79
N LEU A 27 12.76 4.50 -9.25
CA LEU A 27 13.28 4.33 -7.89
C LEU A 27 13.13 5.63 -7.11
N ASP A 28 12.95 5.49 -5.79
CA ASP A 28 13.03 6.62 -4.86
C ASP A 28 14.40 7.32 -4.96
N GLY A 29 14.43 8.62 -4.72
CA GLY A 29 15.64 9.42 -4.77
C GLY A 29 16.72 9.01 -3.75
N ASP A 30 16.38 8.25 -2.70
CA ASP A 30 17.33 7.65 -1.77
C ASP A 30 18.27 6.64 -2.46
N LYS A 31 17.89 6.15 -3.65
CA LYS A 31 18.71 5.24 -4.46
C LYS A 31 19.69 5.97 -5.38
N ARG A 32 19.75 7.31 -5.34
CA ARG A 32 20.72 8.09 -6.12
C ARG A 32 22.15 7.71 -5.73
N GLY A 33 22.90 7.21 -6.71
CA GLY A 33 24.25 6.68 -6.49
C GLY A 33 24.32 5.28 -5.85
N ALA A 34 23.19 4.63 -5.54
CA ALA A 34 23.20 3.26 -5.05
C ALA A 34 23.64 2.26 -6.13
N THR A 35 24.38 1.21 -5.72
CA THR A 35 24.93 0.18 -6.63
C THR A 35 23.86 -0.42 -7.54
N VAL A 36 22.66 -0.73 -7.00
CA VAL A 36 21.54 -1.29 -7.78
C VAL A 36 21.07 -0.31 -8.86
N ALA A 37 20.93 0.98 -8.53
CA ALA A 37 20.52 1.99 -9.50
C ALA A 37 21.57 2.19 -10.59
N SER A 38 22.85 2.24 -10.22
CA SER A 38 23.97 2.36 -11.18
C SER A 38 24.06 1.14 -12.11
N ARG A 39 23.84 -0.06 -11.60
CA ARG A 39 23.80 -1.29 -12.38
C ARG A 39 22.65 -1.31 -13.38
N LEU A 40 21.45 -0.96 -12.94
CA LEU A 40 20.28 -0.84 -13.83
C LEU A 40 20.49 0.24 -14.90
N ALA A 41 21.12 1.37 -14.54
CA ALA A 41 21.43 2.43 -15.50
C ALA A 41 22.42 1.97 -16.58
N ALA A 42 23.39 1.14 -16.21
CA ALA A 42 24.35 0.58 -17.16
C ALA A 42 23.70 -0.41 -18.16
N GLU A 43 22.70 -1.17 -17.71
CA GLU A 43 22.01 -2.19 -18.53
C GLU A 43 20.85 -1.61 -19.35
N LEU A 44 20.03 -0.75 -18.74
CA LEU A 44 18.78 -0.25 -19.32
C LEU A 44 18.92 1.13 -19.96
N GLY A 45 19.94 1.89 -19.58
CA GLY A 45 20.05 3.33 -19.87
C GLY A 45 19.19 4.19 -18.92
N THR A 46 19.27 5.52 -19.13
CA THR A 46 18.51 6.52 -18.33
C THR A 46 17.65 7.44 -19.18
N ASP A 47 17.63 7.25 -20.50
CA ASP A 47 16.80 8.01 -21.42
C ASP A 47 15.35 7.51 -21.36
N THR A 48 14.48 8.28 -20.72
CA THR A 48 13.06 7.93 -20.55
C THR A 48 12.26 7.94 -21.84
N SER A 49 12.83 8.40 -22.94
CA SER A 49 12.23 8.30 -24.28
C SER A 49 12.51 6.96 -24.97
N ALA A 50 13.47 6.18 -24.46
CA ALA A 50 13.80 4.85 -24.96
C ALA A 50 12.79 3.78 -24.53
N GLY A 51 12.88 2.58 -25.11
CA GLY A 51 12.03 1.43 -24.72
C GLY A 51 12.33 0.93 -23.32
N SER A 52 13.61 0.92 -22.91
CA SER A 52 14.05 0.51 -21.57
C SER A 52 14.83 1.62 -20.90
N TRP A 53 14.67 1.77 -19.59
CA TRP A 53 15.37 2.78 -18.81
C TRP A 53 15.18 2.59 -17.30
N VAL A 54 16.07 3.19 -16.50
CA VAL A 54 15.85 3.43 -15.08
C VAL A 54 15.84 4.93 -14.79
N HIS A 55 14.87 5.36 -14.02
CA HIS A 55 14.76 6.73 -13.51
C HIS A 55 14.81 6.73 -11.99
N VAL A 56 15.61 7.62 -11.40
CA VAL A 56 15.68 7.86 -9.96
C VAL A 56 15.08 9.24 -9.70
N CYS A 57 14.02 9.32 -8.91
CA CYS A 57 13.32 10.57 -8.64
C CYS A 57 14.29 11.68 -8.23
N THR A 58 14.17 12.87 -8.83
CA THR A 58 15.09 13.99 -8.64
C THR A 58 14.58 15.04 -7.67
N GLY A 59 13.39 14.85 -7.10
CA GLY A 59 12.81 15.75 -6.12
C GLY A 59 13.76 16.07 -4.97
N PRO A 60 13.52 17.18 -4.24
CA PRO A 60 14.34 17.53 -3.09
C PRO A 60 14.33 16.40 -2.08
N MET A 61 15.53 16.08 -1.54
CA MET A 61 15.65 15.07 -0.50
C MET A 61 14.96 15.55 0.78
N SER A 62 14.04 14.74 1.29
CA SER A 62 13.32 15.00 2.53
C SER A 62 13.38 13.76 3.41
N GLY A 63 14.03 13.82 4.56
CA GLY A 63 14.20 12.67 5.45
C GLY A 63 14.95 11.49 4.81
N GLY A 64 15.82 11.74 3.83
CA GLY A 64 16.58 10.72 3.11
C GLY A 64 15.87 10.12 1.90
N THR A 65 14.66 10.56 1.55
CA THR A 65 13.86 10.09 0.41
C THR A 65 13.57 11.21 -0.58
N ALA A 66 13.19 10.90 -1.82
CA ALA A 66 12.69 11.88 -2.78
C ALA A 66 11.64 11.28 -3.70
N ALA A 67 10.46 11.91 -3.72
CA ALA A 67 9.34 11.55 -4.59
C ALA A 67 9.55 12.03 -6.03
N CYS A 68 8.86 11.42 -6.97
CA CYS A 68 8.75 11.89 -8.36
C CYS A 68 7.62 12.93 -8.51
N ILE A 69 6.47 12.73 -7.88
CA ILE A 69 5.29 13.62 -7.96
C ILE A 69 5.12 14.41 -6.65
N GLY A 70 5.14 13.73 -5.53
CA GLY A 70 5.09 14.32 -4.19
C GLY A 70 6.36 15.09 -3.82
N ASP A 71 6.51 15.38 -2.54
CA ASP A 71 7.65 16.14 -2.01
C ASP A 71 8.45 15.39 -0.91
N LYS A 72 8.06 14.12 -0.60
CA LYS A 72 8.84 13.27 0.32
C LYS A 72 9.36 12.02 -0.38
N GLY A 73 8.63 10.91 -0.43
CA GLY A 73 9.16 9.65 -0.92
C GLY A 73 8.38 9.04 -2.08
N GLN A 74 9.10 8.39 -3.02
CA GLN A 74 8.48 7.47 -3.97
C GLN A 74 8.27 6.12 -3.26
N HIS A 75 7.12 5.98 -2.60
CA HIS A 75 6.86 4.87 -1.71
C HIS A 75 5.98 3.76 -2.34
N ASN A 76 5.71 3.85 -3.64
CA ASN A 76 4.99 2.81 -4.37
C ASN A 76 5.74 1.47 -4.41
N LYS A 77 4.97 0.39 -4.46
CA LYS A 77 5.46 -0.97 -4.65
C LYS A 77 4.51 -1.69 -5.59
N PHE A 78 4.50 -1.27 -6.85
CA PHE A 78 3.70 -1.91 -7.88
C PHE A 78 4.55 -2.34 -9.08
N TYR A 79 4.03 -3.31 -9.81
CA TYR A 79 4.62 -3.81 -11.06
C TYR A 79 3.51 -3.97 -12.08
N THR A 80 3.78 -3.61 -13.32
CA THR A 80 2.87 -3.81 -14.43
C THR A 80 3.54 -4.65 -15.51
N PHE A 81 2.78 -5.56 -16.10
CA PHE A 81 3.24 -6.38 -17.21
C PHE A 81 2.21 -6.31 -18.33
N SER A 82 2.62 -5.88 -19.53
CA SER A 82 1.78 -5.96 -20.73
C SER A 82 1.37 -7.41 -21.00
N ARG A 83 2.34 -8.33 -20.81
CA ARG A 83 2.13 -9.77 -20.88
C ARG A 83 3.14 -10.52 -20.00
N THR A 84 2.69 -11.52 -19.24
CA THR A 84 3.54 -12.46 -18.51
C THR A 84 2.89 -13.83 -18.49
N GLY A 85 3.62 -14.85 -18.95
CA GLY A 85 3.05 -16.17 -19.20
C GLY A 85 1.84 -16.11 -20.17
N ARG A 86 0.68 -16.58 -19.70
CA ARG A 86 -0.58 -16.55 -20.47
C ARG A 86 -1.46 -15.34 -20.14
N ALA A 87 -1.08 -14.52 -19.18
CA ALA A 87 -1.84 -13.36 -18.75
C ALA A 87 -1.37 -12.08 -19.45
N SER A 88 -2.30 -11.18 -19.76
CA SER A 88 -2.04 -9.83 -20.27
C SER A 88 -2.61 -8.77 -19.34
N ASN A 89 -2.11 -7.53 -19.45
CA ASN A 89 -2.54 -6.40 -18.64
C ASN A 89 -2.55 -6.74 -17.14
N VAL A 90 -1.40 -7.19 -16.63
CA VAL A 90 -1.24 -7.63 -15.24
C VAL A 90 -0.77 -6.46 -14.39
N VAL A 91 -1.45 -6.22 -13.29
CA VAL A 91 -1.03 -5.30 -12.24
C VAL A 91 -0.73 -6.10 -10.98
N VAL A 92 0.43 -5.88 -10.39
CA VAL A 92 0.82 -6.39 -9.07
C VAL A 92 0.95 -5.20 -8.12
N GLN A 93 0.16 -5.18 -7.07
CA GLN A 93 0.28 -4.21 -5.99
C GLN A 93 0.79 -4.90 -4.74
N SER A 94 1.89 -4.40 -4.19
CA SER A 94 2.55 -4.97 -3.02
C SER A 94 2.69 -3.94 -1.89
N SER A 95 2.93 -4.43 -0.68
CA SER A 95 3.42 -3.65 0.46
C SER A 95 4.94 -3.72 0.61
N ALA A 96 5.59 -4.73 0.01
CA ALA A 96 6.99 -5.05 0.21
C ALA A 96 7.94 -4.11 -0.54
N ASN A 97 8.93 -3.58 0.17
CA ASN A 97 10.14 -3.08 -0.48
C ASN A 97 10.99 -4.25 -0.99
N LEU A 98 11.75 -4.03 -2.06
CA LEU A 98 12.72 -5.02 -2.54
C LEU A 98 14.03 -4.92 -1.72
N THR A 99 13.98 -5.43 -0.51
CA THR A 99 15.08 -5.45 0.47
C THR A 99 15.08 -6.78 1.22
N ASP A 100 16.23 -7.17 1.77
CA ASP A 100 16.37 -8.44 2.50
C ASP A 100 15.38 -8.54 3.68
N LEU A 101 15.24 -7.48 4.47
CA LEU A 101 14.28 -7.45 5.59
C LEU A 101 12.83 -7.68 5.14
N ASN A 102 12.43 -7.07 4.02
CA ASN A 102 11.07 -7.23 3.52
C ASN A 102 10.83 -8.62 2.92
N SER A 103 11.85 -9.25 2.34
CA SER A 103 11.73 -10.57 1.71
C SER A 103 11.82 -11.74 2.70
N THR A 104 12.53 -11.57 3.82
CA THR A 104 12.83 -12.67 4.75
C THR A 104 12.17 -12.53 6.11
N THR A 105 11.90 -11.31 6.58
CA THR A 105 11.56 -11.05 7.97
C THR A 105 10.19 -10.37 8.12
N TYR A 106 9.85 -9.41 7.26
CA TYR A 106 8.63 -8.63 7.42
C TYR A 106 7.39 -9.33 6.86
N TRP A 107 6.27 -9.15 7.54
CA TRP A 107 4.95 -9.59 7.08
C TRP A 107 4.42 -8.64 6.01
N ASN A 108 4.45 -9.06 4.78
CA ASN A 108 4.00 -8.30 3.63
C ASN A 108 2.76 -8.93 2.98
N ASN A 109 2.14 -8.17 2.09
CA ASN A 109 1.08 -8.65 1.21
C ASN A 109 1.32 -8.21 -0.23
N ALA A 110 0.78 -8.97 -1.16
CA ALA A 110 0.67 -8.58 -2.57
C ALA A 110 -0.63 -9.12 -3.16
N VAL A 111 -1.16 -8.41 -4.13
CA VAL A 111 -2.28 -8.86 -4.96
C VAL A 111 -1.91 -8.76 -6.44
N VAL A 112 -2.26 -9.79 -7.19
CA VAL A 112 -2.04 -9.87 -8.65
C VAL A 112 -3.40 -9.80 -9.33
N LEU A 113 -3.56 -8.83 -10.22
CA LEU A 113 -4.80 -8.55 -10.94
C LEU A 113 -4.54 -8.67 -12.46
N PRO A 114 -4.74 -9.87 -13.04
CA PRO A 114 -4.56 -10.09 -14.47
C PRO A 114 -5.81 -9.68 -15.27
N GLY A 115 -5.60 -9.32 -16.54
CA GLY A 115 -6.66 -9.15 -17.54
C GLY A 115 -7.47 -7.86 -17.42
N ASN A 116 -7.19 -7.00 -16.44
CA ASN A 116 -7.91 -5.74 -16.29
C ASN A 116 -7.20 -4.60 -17.04
N ARG A 117 -7.51 -4.48 -18.34
CA ARG A 117 -6.87 -3.48 -19.23
C ARG A 117 -7.03 -2.04 -18.71
N ARG A 118 -8.20 -1.67 -18.19
CA ARG A 118 -8.45 -0.31 -17.71
C ARG A 118 -7.61 -0.01 -16.46
N LEU A 119 -7.48 -0.96 -15.54
CA LEU A 119 -6.61 -0.82 -14.39
C LEU A 119 -5.15 -0.71 -14.81
N TYR A 120 -4.70 -1.61 -15.71
CA TYR A 120 -3.35 -1.57 -16.26
C TYR A 120 -3.03 -0.21 -16.86
N GLN A 121 -3.91 0.34 -17.72
CA GLN A 121 -3.74 1.65 -18.32
C GLN A 121 -3.69 2.79 -17.29
N ALA A 122 -4.45 2.67 -16.18
CA ALA A 122 -4.39 3.65 -15.10
C ALA A 122 -3.04 3.66 -14.39
N TYR A 123 -2.47 2.47 -14.11
CA TYR A 123 -1.14 2.35 -13.53
C TYR A 123 -0.03 2.78 -14.49
N ASP A 124 -0.16 2.45 -15.77
CA ASP A 124 0.78 2.86 -16.82
C ASP A 124 0.80 4.39 -16.99
N GLY A 125 -0.37 5.05 -16.98
CA GLY A 125 -0.48 6.50 -17.00
C GLY A 125 0.13 7.16 -15.74
N TYR A 126 -0.09 6.58 -14.56
CA TYR A 126 0.55 7.05 -13.33
C TYR A 126 2.07 6.86 -13.38
N PHE A 127 2.54 5.73 -13.89
CA PHE A 127 3.97 5.47 -14.09
C PHE A 127 4.62 6.48 -15.03
N ALA A 128 3.93 6.87 -16.12
CA ALA A 128 4.40 7.91 -17.03
C ALA A 128 4.47 9.30 -16.37
N ASP A 129 3.49 9.63 -15.50
CA ASP A 129 3.52 10.88 -14.74
C ASP A 129 4.65 10.91 -13.69
N LEU A 130 4.95 9.76 -13.06
CA LEU A 130 6.13 9.59 -12.18
C LEU A 130 7.42 9.79 -12.96
N ALA A 131 7.57 9.16 -14.13
CA ALA A 131 8.76 9.29 -14.98
C ALA A 131 8.99 10.73 -15.47
N ALA A 132 7.90 11.45 -15.75
CA ALA A 132 7.95 12.86 -16.14
C ALA A 132 8.11 13.83 -14.94
N GLU A 133 8.17 13.32 -13.72
CA GLU A 133 8.23 14.11 -12.48
C GLU A 133 7.20 15.24 -12.40
N ARG A 134 5.96 14.94 -12.70
CA ARG A 134 4.87 15.93 -12.70
C ARG A 134 4.51 16.35 -11.27
N LYS A 135 5.37 17.17 -10.65
CA LYS A 135 5.22 17.64 -9.27
C LYS A 135 3.85 18.23 -9.01
N ASN A 136 3.10 17.61 -8.11
CA ASN A 136 1.77 18.07 -7.73
C ASN A 136 1.32 17.43 -6.41
N LEU A 137 1.25 18.18 -5.32
CA LEU A 137 0.75 17.69 -4.03
C LEU A 137 -0.76 17.41 -4.02
N ASP A 138 -1.49 17.85 -5.03
CA ASP A 138 -2.89 17.48 -5.28
C ASP A 138 -3.03 16.63 -6.55
N TYR A 139 -2.17 15.65 -6.68
CA TYR A 139 -2.20 14.72 -7.81
C TYR A 139 -3.40 13.78 -7.77
N TYR A 140 -4.05 13.63 -6.64
CA TYR A 140 -5.04 12.60 -6.35
C TYR A 140 -5.95 12.24 -7.51
N ARG A 141 -5.89 10.98 -7.94
CA ARG A 141 -6.73 10.41 -9.01
C ARG A 141 -7.36 9.10 -8.57
N VAL A 142 -8.59 8.89 -9.01
CA VAL A 142 -9.34 7.66 -8.72
C VAL A 142 -9.81 7.05 -10.04
N VAL A 143 -9.51 5.77 -10.24
CA VAL A 143 -9.98 5.00 -11.40
C VAL A 143 -10.78 3.79 -10.91
N SER A 144 -12.03 3.67 -11.37
CA SER A 144 -12.90 2.53 -11.07
C SER A 144 -13.03 1.64 -12.31
N THR A 145 -12.96 0.33 -12.10
CA THR A 145 -13.09 -0.69 -13.15
C THR A 145 -14.05 -1.79 -12.72
N GLY A 146 -14.78 -2.38 -13.67
CA GLY A 146 -15.77 -3.42 -13.41
C GLY A 146 -17.22 -2.95 -13.59
N ALA A 147 -18.20 -3.74 -13.11
CA ALA A 147 -19.62 -3.41 -13.16
C ALA A 147 -19.98 -2.19 -12.32
N ALA A 148 -21.24 -1.73 -12.38
CA ALA A 148 -21.71 -0.55 -11.62
C ALA A 148 -21.30 -0.62 -10.15
N GLY A 149 -20.57 0.40 -9.67
CA GLY A 149 -19.94 0.44 -8.35
C GLY A 149 -18.50 -0.05 -8.27
N GLY A 150 -17.95 -0.62 -9.37
CA GLY A 150 -16.56 -0.99 -9.54
C GLY A 150 -16.08 -2.12 -8.60
N SER A 151 -15.79 -3.30 -9.13
CA SER A 151 -15.14 -4.37 -8.35
C SER A 151 -13.70 -4.00 -7.95
N VAL A 152 -13.06 -3.07 -8.69
CA VAL A 152 -11.72 -2.56 -8.40
C VAL A 152 -11.72 -1.03 -8.52
N ARG A 153 -11.17 -0.36 -7.52
CA ARG A 153 -10.91 1.08 -7.54
C ARG A 153 -9.46 1.32 -7.12
N ALA A 154 -8.72 2.04 -7.96
CA ALA A 154 -7.35 2.45 -7.68
C ALA A 154 -7.32 3.95 -7.33
N HIS A 155 -6.55 4.28 -6.30
CA HIS A 155 -6.25 5.64 -5.85
C HIS A 155 -4.77 5.89 -6.01
N PHE A 156 -4.41 7.03 -6.58
CA PHE A 156 -3.04 7.49 -6.78
C PHE A 156 -2.84 8.78 -6.01
N PHE A 157 -1.77 8.86 -5.26
CA PHE A 157 -1.45 9.96 -4.35
C PHE A 157 -0.19 10.72 -4.79
N PRO A 158 0.08 11.91 -4.17
CA PRO A 158 -0.51 12.52 -2.98
C PRO A 158 -1.87 13.19 -3.20
N ARG A 159 -2.59 13.46 -2.10
CA ARG A 159 -3.85 14.21 -2.06
C ARG A 159 -3.72 15.42 -1.14
N ALA A 160 -3.98 16.61 -1.64
CA ALA A 160 -4.03 17.82 -0.84
C ALA A 160 -5.20 17.80 0.16
N GLY A 161 -5.10 18.62 1.19
CA GLY A 161 -6.10 18.80 2.23
C GLY A 161 -5.50 18.89 3.62
N THR A 162 -6.26 19.43 4.56
CA THR A 162 -5.83 19.69 5.93
C THR A 162 -6.59 18.91 6.98
N ASP A 163 -7.63 18.18 6.57
CA ASP A 163 -8.54 17.48 7.48
C ASP A 163 -9.00 16.13 6.94
N ALA A 164 -9.84 15.47 7.72
CA ALA A 164 -10.34 14.13 7.42
C ALA A 164 -11.32 14.06 6.23
N SER A 165 -11.91 15.18 5.79
CA SER A 165 -12.84 15.19 4.64
C SER A 165 -12.16 14.83 3.32
N THR A 166 -10.83 14.96 3.30
CA THR A 166 -9.99 14.58 2.17
C THR A 166 -9.21 13.27 2.41
N ASP A 167 -9.61 12.46 3.41
CA ASP A 167 -9.00 11.16 3.67
C ASP A 167 -9.91 10.02 3.13
N PRO A 168 -9.49 9.33 2.05
CA PRO A 168 -10.33 8.28 1.46
C PRO A 168 -10.54 7.07 2.36
N VAL A 169 -9.68 6.84 3.38
CA VAL A 169 -9.88 5.75 4.34
C VAL A 169 -11.03 6.09 5.28
N VAL A 170 -11.11 7.33 5.75
CA VAL A 170 -12.25 7.80 6.56
C VAL A 170 -13.54 7.73 5.75
N GLU A 171 -13.53 8.22 4.49
CA GLU A 171 -14.68 8.11 3.57
C GLU A 171 -15.19 6.66 3.44
N TYR A 172 -14.28 5.70 3.42
CA TYR A 172 -14.65 4.28 3.35
C TYR A 172 -15.13 3.73 4.68
N LEU A 173 -14.58 4.13 5.79
CA LEU A 173 -15.06 3.72 7.11
C LEU A 173 -16.47 4.29 7.40
N ASP A 174 -16.80 5.47 6.89
CA ASP A 174 -18.12 6.08 7.01
C ASP A 174 -19.25 5.28 6.31
N LYS A 175 -18.90 4.41 5.38
CA LYS A 175 -19.84 3.52 4.69
C LYS A 175 -20.08 2.19 5.40
N VAL A 176 -19.39 1.95 6.51
CA VAL A 176 -19.56 0.75 7.32
C VAL A 176 -20.78 0.90 8.22
N SER A 177 -21.65 -0.11 8.25
CA SER A 177 -22.72 -0.26 9.24
C SER A 177 -22.43 -1.45 10.14
N CYS A 178 -22.68 -1.30 11.44
CA CYS A 178 -22.46 -2.37 12.42
C CYS A 178 -23.65 -3.33 12.57
N GLU A 179 -24.66 -3.19 11.73
CA GLU A 179 -25.74 -4.16 11.66
C GLU A 179 -25.24 -5.55 11.23
N GLY A 180 -25.76 -6.62 11.84
CA GLY A 180 -25.54 -7.99 11.36
C GLY A 180 -24.11 -8.54 11.55
N ARG A 181 -23.38 -8.16 12.61
CA ARG A 181 -22.05 -8.69 12.97
C ARG A 181 -20.94 -8.29 11.98
N THR A 182 -20.91 -7.05 11.57
CA THR A 182 -19.86 -6.52 10.72
C THR A 182 -18.49 -6.61 11.40
N LYS A 183 -17.48 -7.05 10.64
CA LYS A 183 -16.09 -7.24 11.10
C LYS A 183 -15.14 -6.38 10.28
N LEU A 184 -14.27 -5.66 10.98
CA LEU A 184 -13.15 -4.94 10.41
C LEU A 184 -11.85 -5.57 10.90
N ARG A 185 -10.94 -5.89 9.98
CA ARG A 185 -9.61 -6.38 10.27
C ARG A 185 -8.59 -5.47 9.63
N VAL A 186 -7.67 -4.94 10.41
CA VAL A 186 -6.65 -4.00 9.94
C VAL A 186 -5.28 -4.59 10.18
N GLY A 187 -4.52 -4.84 9.11
CA GLY A 187 -3.10 -5.16 9.15
C GLY A 187 -2.32 -3.96 8.62
N MET A 188 -1.72 -3.15 9.50
CA MET A 188 -1.16 -1.86 9.11
C MET A 188 0.19 -1.59 9.74
N SER A 189 1.19 -1.30 8.87
CA SER A 189 2.56 -1.07 9.28
C SER A 189 2.72 0.14 10.20
N GLU A 190 2.17 1.29 9.81
CA GLU A 190 2.44 2.55 10.51
C GLU A 190 1.19 3.42 10.66
N TRP A 191 1.06 4.03 11.85
CA TRP A 191 -0.01 4.94 12.23
C TRP A 191 0.60 6.18 12.89
N ASP A 192 0.13 7.37 12.51
CA ASP A 192 0.46 8.60 13.21
C ASP A 192 -0.80 9.37 13.67
N ALA A 193 -0.61 10.30 14.59
CA ALA A 193 -1.69 11.10 15.17
C ALA A 193 -2.26 12.16 14.19
N HIS A 194 -1.57 12.48 13.08
CA HIS A 194 -2.08 13.42 12.09
C HIS A 194 -3.27 12.86 11.30
N ARG A 195 -3.45 11.53 11.32
CA ARG A 195 -4.62 10.85 10.74
C ARG A 195 -5.53 10.24 11.81
N VAL A 196 -5.68 10.94 12.95
CA VAL A 196 -6.45 10.49 14.12
C VAL A 196 -7.90 10.14 13.80
N ALA A 197 -8.51 10.72 12.76
CA ALA A 197 -9.87 10.40 12.35
C ALA A 197 -10.08 8.94 11.95
N ILE A 198 -9.02 8.24 11.49
CA ILE A 198 -9.12 6.80 11.19
C ILE A 198 -9.33 5.97 12.47
N PRO A 199 -8.44 6.06 13.50
CA PRO A 199 -8.66 5.32 14.75
C PRO A 199 -9.91 5.79 15.49
N GLU A 200 -10.28 7.08 15.45
CA GLU A 200 -11.57 7.55 16.00
C GLU A 200 -12.74 6.81 15.37
N ARG A 201 -12.78 6.73 14.04
CA ARG A 201 -13.86 6.05 13.34
C ARG A 201 -13.89 4.56 13.63
N LEU A 202 -12.74 3.90 13.71
CA LEU A 202 -12.65 2.47 14.08
C LEU A 202 -13.15 2.23 15.53
N ARG A 203 -12.77 3.10 16.48
CA ARG A 203 -13.27 3.07 17.86
C ARG A 203 -14.79 3.24 17.90
N ASP A 204 -15.32 4.20 17.17
CA ASP A 204 -16.76 4.49 17.16
C ASP A 204 -17.56 3.34 16.52
N LEU A 205 -17.04 2.71 15.48
CA LEU A 205 -17.63 1.50 14.90
C LEU A 205 -17.59 0.34 15.89
N ALA A 206 -16.53 0.16 16.66
CA ALA A 206 -16.48 -0.83 17.72
C ALA A 206 -17.54 -0.55 18.81
N ALA A 207 -17.68 0.70 19.24
CA ALA A 207 -18.70 1.13 20.19
C ALA A 207 -20.13 0.88 19.68
N GLN A 208 -20.35 0.95 18.37
CA GLN A 208 -21.63 0.62 17.70
C GLN A 208 -21.88 -0.89 17.53
N GLY A 209 -20.94 -1.75 17.90
CA GLY A 209 -21.10 -3.22 17.87
C GLY A 209 -20.39 -3.94 16.74
N CYS A 210 -19.61 -3.26 15.90
CA CYS A 210 -18.71 -3.91 14.98
C CYS A 210 -17.58 -4.65 15.73
N SER A 211 -17.11 -5.76 15.18
CA SER A 211 -15.88 -6.40 15.63
C SER A 211 -14.68 -5.72 14.96
N VAL A 212 -13.82 -5.07 15.73
CA VAL A 212 -12.63 -4.39 15.22
C VAL A 212 -11.38 -5.06 15.73
N GLN A 213 -10.56 -5.58 14.81
CA GLN A 213 -9.32 -6.29 15.12
C GLN A 213 -8.16 -5.61 14.37
N ILE A 214 -7.11 -5.23 15.09
CA ILE A 214 -5.98 -4.49 14.55
C ILE A 214 -4.66 -5.19 14.90
N VAL A 215 -3.83 -5.42 13.87
CA VAL A 215 -2.42 -5.79 14.03
C VAL A 215 -1.59 -4.64 13.46
N TYR A 216 -0.71 -4.07 14.27
CA TYR A 216 0.10 -2.91 13.86
C TYR A 216 1.61 -3.15 14.06
N GLY A 217 2.43 -2.40 13.31
CA GLY A 217 3.88 -2.39 13.44
C GLY A 217 4.37 -1.25 14.33
N ILE A 218 4.14 -0.02 13.90
CA ILE A 218 4.46 1.22 14.64
C ILE A 218 3.17 2.02 14.79
N MET A 219 2.96 2.59 15.97
CA MET A 219 1.76 3.38 16.28
C MET A 219 2.09 4.44 17.32
N ASP A 220 1.70 5.68 17.05
CA ASP A 220 1.82 6.77 18.02
C ASP A 220 1.02 6.47 19.29
N ASP A 221 1.53 6.91 20.43
CA ASP A 221 0.90 6.69 21.74
C ASP A 221 -0.50 7.28 21.84
N GLU A 222 -0.77 8.38 21.15
CA GLU A 222 -2.09 9.00 21.10
C GLU A 222 -3.09 8.07 20.39
N VAL A 223 -2.74 7.54 19.23
CA VAL A 223 -3.55 6.58 18.47
C VAL A 223 -3.81 5.33 19.30
N ARG A 224 -2.76 4.80 19.95
CA ARG A 224 -2.85 3.61 20.79
C ARG A 224 -3.81 3.81 21.96
N ARG A 225 -3.68 4.92 22.71
CA ARG A 225 -4.55 5.25 23.84
C ARG A 225 -6.00 5.39 23.40
N LEU A 226 -6.24 6.04 22.25
CA LEU A 226 -7.57 6.25 21.70
C LEU A 226 -8.25 4.92 21.35
N LEU A 227 -7.54 4.00 20.70
CA LEU A 227 -8.09 2.67 20.35
C LEU A 227 -8.36 1.81 21.58
N LEU A 228 -7.46 1.84 22.57
CA LEU A 228 -7.60 1.09 23.82
C LEU A 228 -8.69 1.64 24.75
N ALA A 229 -9.18 2.86 24.53
CA ALA A 229 -10.31 3.42 25.28
C ALA A 229 -11.64 2.69 24.97
N GLU A 230 -11.75 1.94 23.87
CA GLU A 230 -12.90 1.09 23.56
C GLU A 230 -12.53 -0.40 23.73
N PRO A 231 -13.08 -1.08 24.78
CA PRO A 231 -12.71 -2.47 25.10
C PRO A 231 -13.04 -3.50 24.01
N ARG A 232 -13.90 -3.16 23.03
CA ARG A 232 -14.26 -4.02 21.90
C ARG A 232 -13.24 -3.95 20.75
N VAL A 233 -12.27 -3.06 20.83
CA VAL A 233 -11.13 -3.03 19.90
C VAL A 233 -10.10 -4.05 20.35
N GLU A 234 -9.85 -5.06 19.54
CA GLU A 234 -8.72 -5.96 19.74
C GLU A 234 -7.48 -5.36 19.09
N LEU A 235 -6.50 -4.95 19.90
CA LEU A 235 -5.25 -4.35 19.45
C LEU A 235 -4.08 -5.29 19.73
N ARG A 236 -3.24 -5.54 18.71
CA ARG A 236 -2.05 -6.39 18.83
C ARG A 236 -0.85 -5.75 18.15
N ALA A 237 0.31 -5.79 18.79
CA ALA A 237 1.58 -5.33 18.24
C ALA A 237 2.36 -6.48 17.59
N LEU A 238 2.91 -6.24 16.40
CA LEU A 238 3.77 -7.18 15.71
C LEU A 238 5.03 -6.47 15.20
N GLY A 239 6.11 -6.56 15.97
CA GLY A 239 7.44 -6.09 15.61
C GLY A 239 7.85 -4.74 16.18
N ASP A 240 6.98 -3.99 16.85
CA ASP A 240 7.34 -2.73 17.49
C ASP A 240 7.95 -2.99 18.87
N GLY A 241 9.28 -3.02 18.92
CA GLY A 241 10.04 -3.29 20.16
C GLY A 241 9.93 -4.71 20.70
N ASN A 242 9.27 -5.63 20.01
CA ASN A 242 9.09 -7.01 20.42
C ASN A 242 10.21 -7.91 19.90
N ALA A 243 10.63 -8.88 20.70
CA ALA A 243 11.61 -9.92 20.31
C ALA A 243 11.07 -10.94 19.28
N LEU A 244 9.89 -10.68 18.71
CA LEU A 244 9.27 -11.58 17.75
C LEU A 244 9.88 -11.43 16.35
N PRO A 245 9.98 -12.54 15.60
CA PRO A 245 10.52 -12.49 14.26
C PRO A 245 9.59 -11.67 13.33
N GLY A 246 10.05 -10.50 12.99
CA GLY A 246 9.48 -9.69 11.95
C GLY A 246 8.37 -8.74 12.37
N ARG A 247 8.34 -7.62 11.68
CA ARG A 247 7.38 -6.55 11.80
C ARG A 247 6.28 -6.73 10.76
N ILE A 248 5.04 -6.42 11.10
CA ILE A 248 4.02 -6.25 10.07
C ILE A 248 4.35 -5.03 9.20
N HIS A 249 4.51 -5.28 7.91
CA HIS A 249 4.72 -4.24 6.90
C HIS A 249 3.58 -4.25 5.86
N SER A 250 2.57 -5.07 6.10
CA SER A 250 1.31 -5.06 5.34
C SER A 250 0.56 -3.76 5.53
N LYS A 251 -0.26 -3.41 4.55
CA LYS A 251 -1.13 -2.23 4.55
C LYS A 251 -2.47 -2.63 3.98
N TYR A 252 -3.38 -3.09 4.85
CA TYR A 252 -4.74 -3.42 4.42
C TYR A 252 -5.80 -3.24 5.52
N LEU A 253 -7.00 -2.95 5.07
CA LEU A 253 -8.25 -3.01 5.83
C LEU A 253 -9.17 -4.02 5.13
N LEU A 254 -9.79 -4.90 5.89
CA LEU A 254 -10.78 -5.87 5.43
C LEU A 254 -12.13 -5.52 6.05
N VAL A 255 -13.17 -5.47 5.25
CA VAL A 255 -14.55 -5.27 5.73
C VAL A 255 -15.40 -6.47 5.34
N GLU A 256 -16.06 -7.08 6.33
CA GLU A 256 -17.00 -8.19 6.18
C GLU A 256 -18.30 -7.87 6.85
N GLY A 257 -19.41 -7.91 6.13
CA GLY A 257 -20.74 -7.61 6.66
C GLY A 257 -21.39 -6.45 5.95
N SER A 258 -21.94 -5.47 6.67
CA SER A 258 -22.69 -4.35 6.09
C SER A 258 -21.78 -3.20 5.68
N TYR A 259 -21.73 -2.94 4.38
CA TYR A 259 -20.91 -1.88 3.79
C TYR A 259 -21.59 -1.29 2.54
N ASP A 260 -21.75 0.04 2.49
CA ASP A 260 -22.29 0.78 1.33
C ASP A 260 -23.63 0.20 0.81
N GLY A 261 -24.52 -0.21 1.76
CA GLY A 261 -25.82 -0.83 1.48
C GLY A 261 -25.81 -2.34 1.20
N ASP A 262 -24.64 -2.96 1.00
CA ASP A 262 -24.51 -4.42 0.86
C ASP A 262 -24.31 -5.07 2.25
N ARG A 263 -25.18 -6.01 2.62
CA ARG A 263 -25.16 -6.72 3.91
C ARG A 263 -24.27 -7.95 3.92
N ASP A 264 -23.76 -8.41 2.77
CA ASP A 264 -22.82 -9.55 2.60
C ASP A 264 -21.50 -9.10 1.94
N ALA A 265 -21.11 -7.87 2.20
CA ALA A 265 -19.91 -7.27 1.64
C ALA A 265 -18.62 -7.99 2.05
N ARG A 266 -17.66 -8.04 1.12
CA ARG A 266 -16.33 -8.63 1.32
C ARG A 266 -15.30 -7.73 0.60
N TRP A 267 -14.88 -6.67 1.29
CA TRP A 267 -13.99 -5.70 0.71
C TRP A 267 -12.56 -5.81 1.24
N VAL A 268 -11.61 -5.62 0.34
CA VAL A 268 -10.17 -5.49 0.65
C VAL A 268 -9.72 -4.10 0.20
N PHE A 269 -9.14 -3.35 1.12
CA PHE A 269 -8.42 -2.12 0.86
C PHE A 269 -6.95 -2.39 1.10
N THR A 270 -6.09 -2.21 0.11
CA THR A 270 -4.66 -2.57 0.21
C THR A 270 -3.81 -1.69 -0.68
N GLY A 271 -2.49 -1.67 -0.46
CA GLY A 271 -1.59 -0.84 -1.25
C GLY A 271 -0.23 -0.63 -0.60
N SER A 272 0.40 0.48 -0.94
CA SER A 272 1.65 0.92 -0.31
C SER A 272 1.43 1.90 0.86
N HIS A 273 0.24 2.42 1.00
CA HIS A 273 -0.21 3.56 1.79
C HIS A 273 -0.35 3.23 3.29
N ASN A 274 0.47 3.82 4.15
CA ASN A 274 0.35 3.76 5.60
C ASN A 274 -0.78 4.68 6.12
N TYR A 275 -1.17 4.50 7.38
CA TYR A 275 -2.10 5.40 8.05
C TYR A 275 -1.34 6.54 8.75
N ASN A 276 -0.51 7.25 7.97
CA ASN A 276 0.22 8.43 8.38
C ASN A 276 0.02 9.58 7.38
N GLU A 277 0.28 10.81 7.81
CA GLU A 277 0.13 12.01 7.00
C GLU A 277 1.01 11.96 5.75
N THR A 278 2.25 11.51 5.93
CA THR A 278 3.23 11.44 4.84
C THR A 278 2.71 10.61 3.65
N SER A 279 2.09 9.47 3.90
CA SER A 279 1.50 8.63 2.85
C SER A 279 0.30 9.30 2.17
N LEU A 280 -0.48 10.08 2.91
CA LEU A 280 -1.66 10.75 2.36
C LEU A 280 -1.32 11.99 1.56
N ARG A 281 -0.38 12.84 2.05
CA ARG A 281 -0.17 14.21 1.60
C ARG A 281 1.10 14.42 0.79
N HIS A 282 2.12 13.56 0.95
CA HIS A 282 3.48 13.87 0.53
C HIS A 282 4.14 12.82 -0.37
N ASN A 283 3.83 11.55 -0.15
CA ASN A 283 4.45 10.46 -0.89
C ASN A 283 3.73 10.14 -2.20
N ASP A 284 4.48 9.58 -3.13
CA ASP A 284 3.92 8.83 -4.25
C ASP A 284 3.45 7.47 -3.73
N GLU A 285 2.14 7.25 -3.70
CA GLU A 285 1.50 6.05 -3.14
C GLU A 285 0.37 5.54 -4.02
N THR A 286 0.01 4.29 -3.82
CA THR A 286 -1.21 3.69 -4.39
C THR A 286 -2.01 2.95 -3.35
N MET A 287 -3.34 3.02 -3.46
CA MET A 287 -4.28 2.22 -2.69
C MET A 287 -5.31 1.60 -3.63
N LEU A 288 -5.62 0.32 -3.42
CA LEU A 288 -6.66 -0.42 -4.12
C LEU A 288 -7.84 -0.70 -3.17
N ARG A 289 -9.05 -0.60 -3.71
CA ARG A 289 -10.27 -1.13 -3.12
C ARG A 289 -10.79 -2.25 -4.02
N LEU A 290 -10.96 -3.45 -3.47
CA LEU A 290 -11.29 -4.66 -4.20
C LEU A 290 -12.55 -5.32 -3.61
N ASN A 291 -13.51 -5.68 -4.44
CA ASN A 291 -14.61 -6.55 -4.08
C ASN A 291 -14.44 -7.91 -4.77
N ASP A 292 -13.73 -8.80 -4.10
CA ASP A 292 -13.50 -10.18 -4.57
C ASP A 292 -13.45 -11.14 -3.37
N LYS A 293 -14.40 -12.07 -3.32
CA LYS A 293 -14.53 -13.01 -2.19
C LYS A 293 -13.34 -13.97 -2.07
N THR A 294 -12.63 -14.25 -3.16
CA THR A 294 -11.46 -15.15 -3.15
C THR A 294 -10.22 -14.41 -2.63
N ILE A 295 -9.98 -13.20 -3.12
CA ILE A 295 -8.92 -12.32 -2.60
C ILE A 295 -9.17 -12.04 -1.12
N TYR A 296 -10.41 -11.67 -0.75
CA TYR A 296 -10.78 -11.42 0.63
C TYR A 296 -10.42 -12.58 1.57
N ARG A 297 -10.80 -13.82 1.22
CA ARG A 297 -10.47 -15.01 2.03
C ARG A 297 -8.97 -15.23 2.22
N ARG A 298 -8.16 -14.94 1.20
CA ARG A 298 -6.70 -15.03 1.29
C ARG A 298 -6.12 -13.98 2.22
N TYR A 299 -6.65 -12.76 2.19
CA TYR A 299 -6.25 -11.69 3.12
C TYR A 299 -6.66 -12.01 4.56
N VAL A 300 -7.84 -12.57 4.79
CA VAL A 300 -8.25 -13.05 6.13
C VAL A 300 -7.28 -14.11 6.63
N ALA A 301 -6.93 -15.10 5.82
CA ALA A 301 -5.96 -16.14 6.23
C ALA A 301 -4.56 -15.55 6.53
N ASN A 302 -4.13 -14.51 5.84
CA ASN A 302 -2.90 -13.78 6.15
C ASN A 302 -3.05 -13.02 7.48
N PHE A 303 -4.16 -12.31 7.67
CA PHE A 303 -4.44 -11.58 8.89
C PHE A 303 -4.45 -12.49 10.12
N ASP A 304 -5.13 -13.64 10.05
CA ASP A 304 -5.23 -14.59 11.15
C ASP A 304 -3.84 -15.12 11.59
N LYS A 305 -2.94 -15.36 10.63
CA LYS A 305 -1.55 -15.75 10.91
C LYS A 305 -0.77 -14.61 11.57
N ALA A 306 -0.86 -13.38 11.03
CA ALA A 306 -0.20 -12.22 11.62
C ALA A 306 -0.73 -11.93 13.02
N ARG A 307 -2.06 -12.04 13.23
CA ARG A 307 -2.72 -11.88 14.53
C ARG A 307 -2.25 -12.94 15.54
N ALA A 308 -2.08 -14.19 15.11
CA ALA A 308 -1.57 -15.26 15.98
C ALA A 308 -0.11 -15.03 16.41
N ALA A 309 0.72 -14.41 15.55
CA ALA A 309 2.10 -14.06 15.85
C ALA A 309 2.25 -12.78 16.68
N ALA A 310 1.23 -11.92 16.70
CA ALA A 310 1.25 -10.62 17.35
C ALA A 310 0.94 -10.71 18.86
N VAL A 311 1.50 -9.79 19.64
CA VAL A 311 1.32 -9.67 21.10
C VAL A 311 0.10 -8.81 21.41
N PRO A 312 -0.83 -9.25 22.27
CA PRO A 312 -1.93 -8.42 22.73
C PRO A 312 -1.43 -7.15 23.44
N VAL A 313 -2.11 -6.04 23.20
CA VAL A 313 -1.87 -4.76 23.87
C VAL A 313 -3.08 -4.41 24.71
N SER A 314 -2.87 -4.12 26.00
CA SER A 314 -3.91 -3.72 26.95
C SER A 314 -3.71 -2.29 27.41
N ALA A 315 -4.78 -1.63 27.84
CA ALA A 315 -4.66 -0.40 28.62
C ALA A 315 -3.94 -0.73 29.94
N THR A 316 -2.78 -0.13 30.16
CA THR A 316 -2.03 -0.19 31.44
C THR A 316 -2.50 0.92 32.34
#